data_e565aed6b64f97b023e6ee8e2c470ad9
#
_entry.id   e565aed6b64f97b023e6ee8e2c470ad9
#
_cell.length_a   1.000
_cell.length_b   1.000
_cell.length_c   1.000
_cell.angle_alpha   90.00
_cell.angle_beta   90.00
_cell.angle_gamma   90.00
#
_symmetry.space_group_name_H-M   'P 1'
#
loop_
_entity.id
_entity.type
_entity.pdbx_description
1 polymer ?
#
loop_
_entity_poly.entity_id
_entity_poly.type
_entity_poly.pdbx_seq_one_letter_code
_entity_poly.pdbx_strand_id
1 'polypeptide(L)'
;GRDDWAHHLSPAELAELDAALEGVTRAGLAPLEFTREAFPLPILGPALAGVLDELESGRGFALLRGIPVDRYDEAALYRLYWGLAVHLGDMISQNAKGDLIGRVEDVGVDIKAVNARGYTTNAQLHPHNDSSDIVGLLCVRQAKEGGQSTIASSMAIYNEFLAHRPEWIDLLYR
;
A
#
# COMPACT_ATOMS: atom_id res chain seq x y z
N GLY A 1 16.85 6.40 13.81
CA GLY A 1 16.85 7.73 13.13
C GLY A 1 15.49 8.06 12.54
N ARG A 2 15.32 9.26 11.96
CA ARG A 2 14.01 9.68 11.40
C ARG A 2 13.56 8.85 10.20
N ASP A 3 14.45 8.10 9.54
CA ASP A 3 14.19 7.33 8.30
C ASP A 3 14.48 5.82 8.43
N ASP A 4 14.57 5.30 9.65
CA ASP A 4 14.83 3.87 9.90
C ASP A 4 13.65 2.95 9.57
N TRP A 5 12.49 3.52 9.22
CA TRP A 5 11.27 2.86 8.76
C TRP A 5 11.09 2.91 7.23
N ALA A 6 12.02 3.56 6.52
CA ALA A 6 11.98 3.72 5.07
C ALA A 6 13.11 2.91 4.42
N HIS A 7 12.75 2.04 3.48
CA HIS A 7 13.70 1.37 2.60
C HIS A 7 13.84 2.19 1.31
N HIS A 8 15.06 2.68 1.06
CA HIS A 8 15.37 3.40 -0.17
C HIS A 8 15.90 2.41 -1.20
N LEU A 9 15.17 2.25 -2.30
CA LEU A 9 15.56 1.33 -3.36
C LEU A 9 16.92 1.71 -3.95
N SER A 10 17.84 0.75 -3.94
CA SER A 10 19.15 0.88 -4.54
C SER A 10 19.06 0.80 -6.08
N PRO A 11 20.09 1.25 -6.81
CA PRO A 11 20.13 1.08 -8.27
C PRO A 11 20.01 -0.38 -8.73
N ALA A 12 20.51 -1.34 -7.94
CA ALA A 12 20.43 -2.77 -8.25
C ALA A 12 18.98 -3.29 -8.10
N GLU A 13 18.26 -2.89 -7.04
CA GLU A 13 16.86 -3.25 -6.83
C GLU A 13 15.95 -2.61 -7.90
N LEU A 14 16.23 -1.37 -8.31
CA LEU A 14 15.51 -0.72 -9.40
C LEU A 14 15.73 -1.42 -10.74
N ALA A 15 16.98 -1.82 -11.05
CA ALA A 15 17.30 -2.57 -12.26
C ALA A 15 16.60 -3.96 -12.26
N GLU A 16 16.49 -4.59 -11.09
CA GLU A 16 15.76 -5.84 -10.94
C GLU A 16 14.25 -5.66 -11.17
N LEU A 17 13.65 -4.61 -10.62
CA LEU A 17 12.24 -4.26 -10.87
C LEU A 17 11.99 -4.01 -12.36
N ASP A 18 12.87 -3.25 -13.03
CA ASP A 18 12.78 -3.01 -14.48
C ASP A 18 12.86 -4.32 -15.26
N ALA A 19 13.78 -5.22 -14.91
CA ALA A 19 13.95 -6.51 -15.58
C ALA A 19 12.75 -7.45 -15.35
N ALA A 20 12.21 -7.51 -14.14
CA ALA A 20 11.02 -8.31 -13.84
C ALA A 20 9.79 -7.78 -14.59
N LEU A 21 9.60 -6.46 -14.62
CA LEU A 21 8.54 -5.80 -15.38
C LEU A 21 8.65 -6.08 -16.88
N GLU A 22 9.86 -5.99 -17.43
CA GLU A 22 10.11 -6.33 -18.84
C GLU A 22 9.79 -7.81 -19.13
N GLY A 23 10.15 -8.71 -18.19
CA GLY A 23 9.87 -10.14 -18.29
C GLY A 23 8.38 -10.44 -18.45
N VAL A 24 7.53 -9.94 -17.54
CA VAL A 24 6.07 -10.15 -17.59
C VAL A 24 5.43 -9.45 -18.80
N THR A 25 5.96 -8.29 -19.20
CA THR A 25 5.49 -7.56 -20.38
C THR A 25 5.78 -8.33 -21.66
N ARG A 26 7.01 -8.86 -21.82
CA ARG A 26 7.43 -9.67 -22.97
C ARG A 26 6.65 -10.99 -23.05
N ALA A 27 6.32 -11.57 -21.90
CA ALA A 27 5.49 -12.77 -21.83
C ALA A 27 3.99 -12.49 -22.12
N GLY A 28 3.60 -11.23 -22.32
CA GLY A 28 2.24 -10.84 -22.60
C GLY A 28 1.27 -11.02 -21.42
N LEU A 29 1.80 -11.11 -20.19
CA LEU A 29 0.98 -11.29 -19.00
C LEU A 29 0.26 -9.99 -18.65
N ALA A 30 -1.04 -10.07 -18.46
CA ALA A 30 -1.82 -8.93 -18.01
C ALA A 30 -1.51 -8.61 -16.54
N PRO A 31 -1.69 -7.35 -16.10
CA PRO A 31 -1.74 -7.04 -14.68
C PRO A 31 -2.75 -7.96 -13.99
N LEU A 32 -2.47 -8.42 -12.77
CA LEU A 32 -3.31 -9.27 -11.95
C LEU A 32 -3.36 -10.77 -12.34
N GLU A 33 -2.65 -11.19 -13.40
CA GLU A 33 -2.70 -12.57 -13.89
C GLU A 33 -1.43 -13.38 -13.60
N PHE A 34 -0.39 -12.77 -13.07
CA PHE A 34 0.87 -13.46 -12.80
C PHE A 34 1.13 -13.61 -11.30
N THR A 35 1.92 -14.63 -10.98
CA THR A 35 2.32 -14.94 -9.61
C THR A 35 3.73 -14.43 -9.32
N ARG A 36 4.18 -14.61 -8.09
CA ARG A 36 5.51 -14.26 -7.60
C ARG A 36 6.64 -14.87 -8.45
N GLU A 37 6.44 -16.09 -8.96
CA GLU A 37 7.45 -16.81 -9.78
C GLU A 37 7.68 -16.12 -11.12
N ALA A 38 6.65 -15.47 -11.69
CA ALA A 38 6.78 -14.73 -12.93
C ALA A 38 7.36 -13.33 -12.74
N PHE A 39 7.43 -12.83 -11.51
CA PHE A 39 8.01 -11.55 -11.14
C PHE A 39 9.13 -11.74 -10.08
N PRO A 40 10.25 -12.38 -10.44
CA PRO A 40 11.29 -12.73 -9.49
C PRO A 40 12.08 -11.51 -9.00
N LEU A 41 12.25 -11.40 -7.69
CA LEU A 41 12.96 -10.30 -7.01
C LEU A 41 14.05 -10.85 -6.05
N PRO A 42 15.10 -11.52 -6.54
CA PRO A 42 16.14 -12.09 -5.69
C PRO A 42 16.93 -11.06 -4.89
N ILE A 43 17.07 -9.82 -5.38
CA ILE A 43 17.80 -8.73 -4.69
C ILE A 43 16.85 -7.99 -3.73
N LEU A 44 15.67 -7.58 -4.18
CA LEU A 44 14.69 -6.83 -3.37
C LEU A 44 13.90 -7.74 -2.42
N GLY A 45 13.73 -9.02 -2.75
CA GLY A 45 12.94 -9.97 -1.96
C GLY A 45 13.30 -10.03 -0.48
N PRO A 46 14.58 -10.07 -0.08
CA PRO A 46 14.98 -9.98 1.33
C PRO A 46 14.50 -8.69 2.03
N ALA A 47 14.50 -7.54 1.35
CA ALA A 47 13.97 -6.30 1.92
C ALA A 47 12.44 -6.35 2.05
N LEU A 48 11.72 -6.95 1.09
CA LEU A 48 10.27 -7.16 1.18
C LEU A 48 9.90 -8.13 2.32
N ALA A 49 10.70 -9.17 2.56
CA ALA A 49 10.53 -10.03 3.73
C ALA A 49 10.72 -9.24 5.04
N GLY A 50 11.72 -8.36 5.10
CA GLY A 50 11.91 -7.45 6.23
C GLY A 50 10.74 -6.47 6.42
N VAL A 51 10.10 -6.04 5.32
CA VAL A 51 8.85 -5.24 5.39
C VAL A 51 7.73 -6.05 6.05
N LEU A 52 7.54 -7.32 5.69
CA LEU A 52 6.54 -8.17 6.34
C LEU A 52 6.80 -8.34 7.84
N ASP A 53 8.05 -8.60 8.23
CA ASP A 53 8.43 -8.69 9.64
C ASP A 53 8.13 -7.38 10.40
N GLU A 54 8.38 -6.23 9.78
CA GLU A 54 8.10 -4.91 10.38
C GLU A 54 6.59 -4.66 10.50
N LEU A 55 5.78 -5.13 9.53
CA LEU A 55 4.33 -5.04 9.57
C LEU A 55 3.72 -5.93 10.64
N GLU A 56 4.19 -7.18 10.77
CA GLU A 56 3.61 -8.18 11.68
C GLU A 56 4.10 -8.01 13.13
N SER A 57 5.38 -7.75 13.32
CA SER A 57 6.05 -7.80 14.63
C SER A 57 6.73 -6.51 15.04
N GLY A 58 6.81 -5.54 14.13
CA GLY A 58 7.48 -4.25 14.35
C GLY A 58 6.51 -3.09 14.58
N ARG A 59 6.71 -2.02 13.84
CA ARG A 59 5.92 -0.76 13.95
C ARG A 59 4.55 -0.85 13.32
N GLY A 60 4.28 -1.86 12.48
CA GLY A 60 3.05 -2.00 11.72
C GLY A 60 2.97 -1.12 10.47
N PHE A 61 4.07 -0.53 10.03
CA PHE A 61 4.15 0.20 8.75
C PHE A 61 5.57 0.24 8.21
N ALA A 62 5.69 0.35 6.89
CA ALA A 62 6.96 0.52 6.19
C ALA A 62 6.77 1.43 4.96
N LEU A 63 7.84 2.05 4.49
CA LEU A 63 7.84 2.88 3.30
C LEU A 63 8.95 2.44 2.35
N LEU A 64 8.58 2.08 1.12
CA LEU A 64 9.52 1.90 0.02
C LEU A 64 9.66 3.23 -0.74
N ARG A 65 10.88 3.73 -0.91
CA ARG A 65 11.18 4.97 -1.60
C ARG A 65 12.02 4.74 -2.85
N GLY A 66 11.78 5.58 -3.85
CA GLY A 66 12.65 5.64 -5.02
C GLY A 66 12.11 4.95 -6.27
N ILE A 67 10.87 4.44 -6.26
CA ILE A 67 10.22 3.97 -7.50
C ILE A 67 10.05 5.17 -8.44
N PRO A 68 10.68 5.15 -9.62
CA PRO A 68 10.63 6.28 -10.56
C PRO A 68 9.33 6.24 -11.39
N VAL A 69 8.20 6.50 -10.74
CA VAL A 69 6.84 6.35 -11.32
C VAL A 69 6.65 7.10 -12.64
N ASP A 70 7.33 8.23 -12.82
CA ASP A 70 7.26 9.02 -14.07
C ASP A 70 7.88 8.31 -15.28
N ARG A 71 8.65 7.24 -15.09
CA ARG A 71 9.27 6.45 -16.17
C ARG A 71 8.33 5.41 -16.76
N TYR A 72 7.21 5.12 -16.11
CA TYR A 72 6.32 4.04 -16.45
C TYR A 72 4.97 4.58 -16.94
N ASP A 73 4.40 3.93 -17.94
CA ASP A 73 3.00 4.13 -18.28
C ASP A 73 2.07 3.47 -17.25
N GLU A 74 0.79 3.71 -17.38
CA GLU A 74 -0.20 3.20 -16.43
C GLU A 74 -0.21 1.67 -16.38
N ALA A 75 -0.12 0.98 -17.52
CA ALA A 75 -0.12 -0.48 -17.57
C ALA A 75 1.12 -1.07 -16.90
N ALA A 76 2.28 -0.44 -17.06
CA ALA A 76 3.51 -0.81 -16.40
C ALA A 76 3.43 -0.59 -14.88
N LEU A 77 2.83 0.53 -14.43
CA LEU A 77 2.61 0.78 -13.00
C LEU A 77 1.69 -0.25 -12.35
N TYR A 78 0.62 -0.67 -13.02
CA TYR A 78 -0.24 -1.75 -12.53
C TYR A 78 0.51 -3.08 -12.40
N ARG A 79 1.34 -3.46 -13.42
CA ARG A 79 2.18 -4.67 -13.35
C ARG A 79 3.21 -4.59 -12.25
N LEU A 80 3.88 -3.45 -12.12
CA LEU A 80 4.90 -3.23 -11.09
C LEU A 80 4.28 -3.32 -9.69
N TYR A 81 3.16 -2.64 -9.47
CA TYR A 81 2.48 -2.67 -8.18
C TYR A 81 1.98 -4.07 -7.83
N TRP A 82 1.38 -4.78 -8.80
CA TRP A 82 0.99 -6.17 -8.64
C TRP A 82 2.20 -7.07 -8.35
N GLY A 83 3.29 -6.89 -9.09
CA GLY A 83 4.53 -7.64 -8.92
C GLY A 83 5.14 -7.48 -7.52
N LEU A 84 5.07 -6.28 -6.94
CA LEU A 84 5.47 -6.07 -5.54
C LEU A 84 4.48 -6.73 -4.57
N ALA A 85 3.18 -6.59 -4.82
CA ALA A 85 2.13 -7.07 -3.94
C ALA A 85 2.13 -8.60 -3.77
N VAL A 86 2.36 -9.38 -4.84
CA VAL A 86 2.45 -10.85 -4.76
C VAL A 86 3.65 -11.37 -3.95
N HIS A 87 4.59 -10.51 -3.58
CA HIS A 87 5.66 -10.83 -2.62
C HIS A 87 5.28 -10.53 -1.17
N LEU A 88 4.20 -9.75 -0.95
CA LEU A 88 3.75 -9.32 0.36
C LEU A 88 2.50 -10.06 0.85
N GLY A 89 1.74 -10.68 -0.05
CA GLY A 89 0.55 -11.43 0.32
C GLY A 89 -0.41 -11.66 -0.83
N ASP A 90 -1.58 -12.18 -0.51
CA ASP A 90 -2.66 -12.42 -1.45
C ASP A 90 -3.56 -11.19 -1.54
N MET A 91 -3.82 -10.75 -2.77
CA MET A 91 -4.67 -9.59 -3.01
C MET A 91 -6.14 -9.93 -2.84
N ILE A 92 -6.86 -9.09 -2.11
CA ILE A 92 -8.31 -9.22 -1.92
C ILE A 92 -9.07 -8.16 -2.71
N SER A 93 -10.35 -8.43 -2.98
CA SER A 93 -11.22 -7.51 -3.69
C SER A 93 -11.38 -6.18 -2.94
N GLN A 94 -11.16 -5.08 -3.63
CA GLN A 94 -11.24 -3.72 -3.10
C GLN A 94 -12.64 -3.10 -3.19
N ASN A 95 -13.53 -3.72 -3.96
CA ASN A 95 -14.90 -3.22 -4.16
C ASN A 95 -15.85 -4.33 -4.61
N ALA A 96 -17.14 -4.00 -4.70
CA ALA A 96 -18.19 -4.95 -5.12
C ALA A 96 -18.07 -5.44 -6.57
N LYS A 97 -17.19 -4.85 -7.39
CA LYS A 97 -16.93 -5.29 -8.77
C LYS A 97 -15.85 -6.38 -8.83
N GLY A 98 -15.14 -6.61 -7.73
CA GLY A 98 -14.05 -7.57 -7.67
C GLY A 98 -12.68 -7.00 -8.08
N ASP A 99 -12.55 -5.68 -8.19
CA ASP A 99 -11.26 -5.07 -8.52
C ASP A 99 -10.24 -5.36 -7.40
N LEU A 100 -9.06 -5.85 -7.75
CA LEU A 100 -7.97 -6.18 -6.81
C LEU A 100 -7.04 -4.99 -6.56
N ILE A 101 -7.01 -4.00 -7.45
CA ILE A 101 -6.29 -2.74 -7.27
C ILE A 101 -7.28 -1.60 -7.48
N GLY A 102 -7.40 -0.74 -6.49
CA GLY A 102 -8.23 0.46 -6.55
C GLY A 102 -7.40 1.71 -6.90
N ARG A 103 -8.00 2.65 -7.64
CA ARG A 103 -7.41 3.99 -7.84
C ARG A 103 -7.92 4.93 -6.77
N VAL A 104 -7.01 5.68 -6.18
CA VAL A 104 -7.30 6.76 -5.23
C VAL A 104 -7.11 8.08 -5.97
N GLU A 105 -8.20 8.67 -6.43
CA GLU A 105 -8.16 9.95 -7.16
C GLU A 105 -9.48 10.71 -7.00
N ASP A 106 -9.40 12.04 -6.99
CA ASP A 106 -10.59 12.89 -7.00
C ASP A 106 -11.23 12.87 -8.40
N VAL A 107 -12.38 12.25 -8.51
CA VAL A 107 -13.18 12.22 -9.74
C VAL A 107 -14.30 13.26 -9.75
N GLY A 108 -14.27 14.22 -8.81
CA GLY A 108 -15.24 15.30 -8.71
C GLY A 108 -16.59 14.91 -8.11
N VAL A 109 -16.66 13.77 -7.40
CA VAL A 109 -17.90 13.33 -6.74
C VAL A 109 -18.05 14.03 -5.38
N ASP A 110 -19.24 14.54 -5.07
CA ASP A 110 -19.54 15.05 -3.72
C ASP A 110 -19.53 13.89 -2.72
N ILE A 111 -18.75 14.01 -1.64
CA ILE A 111 -18.70 13.03 -0.54
C ILE A 111 -20.07 12.72 0.07
N LYS A 112 -21.03 13.64 -0.05
CA LYS A 112 -22.41 13.48 0.44
C LYS A 112 -23.31 12.67 -0.50
N ALA A 113 -22.84 12.32 -1.71
CA ALA A 113 -23.61 11.49 -2.62
C ALA A 113 -23.79 10.08 -2.06
N VAL A 114 -24.93 9.46 -2.31
CA VAL A 114 -25.36 8.16 -1.71
C VAL A 114 -24.35 7.02 -1.88
N ASN A 115 -23.57 7.05 -2.95
CA ASN A 115 -22.57 6.01 -3.26
C ASN A 115 -21.13 6.56 -3.29
N ALA A 116 -20.89 7.76 -2.74
CA ALA A 116 -19.56 8.33 -2.69
C ALA A 116 -18.63 7.45 -1.81
N ARG A 117 -17.44 7.23 -2.31
CA ARG A 117 -16.34 6.61 -1.55
C ARG A 117 -15.31 7.67 -1.27
N GLY A 118 -14.78 7.72 -0.04
CA GLY A 118 -13.82 8.74 0.37
C GLY A 118 -12.61 8.85 -0.56
N TYR A 119 -12.12 7.70 -1.07
CA TYR A 119 -10.96 7.62 -1.96
C TYR A 119 -11.22 8.16 -3.40
N THR A 120 -12.48 8.47 -3.74
CA THR A 120 -12.86 9.09 -5.03
C THR A 120 -13.14 10.60 -4.90
N THR A 121 -12.84 11.19 -3.77
CA THR A 121 -13.10 12.60 -3.48
C THR A 121 -11.85 13.29 -2.92
N ASN A 122 -11.86 14.62 -2.86
CA ASN A 122 -10.83 15.42 -2.20
C ASN A 122 -11.15 15.70 -0.72
N ALA A 123 -12.12 15.00 -0.14
CA ALA A 123 -12.50 15.18 1.25
C ALA A 123 -11.45 14.58 2.19
N GLN A 124 -11.27 15.21 3.34
CA GLN A 124 -10.45 14.63 4.41
C GLN A 124 -11.12 13.35 4.93
N LEU A 125 -10.35 12.25 4.94
CA LEU A 125 -10.78 11.02 5.57
C LEU A 125 -10.46 11.04 7.07
N HIS A 126 -11.43 10.63 7.87
CA HIS A 126 -11.19 10.40 9.29
C HIS A 126 -10.31 9.17 9.52
N PRO A 127 -9.61 9.10 10.67
CA PRO A 127 -8.88 7.89 11.05
C PRO A 127 -9.80 6.65 10.98
N HIS A 128 -9.32 5.61 10.33
CA HIS A 128 -10.03 4.35 10.13
C HIS A 128 -9.03 3.20 9.94
N ASN A 129 -9.51 1.99 10.06
CA ASN A 129 -8.81 0.78 9.65
C ASN A 129 -9.51 0.21 8.42
N ASP A 130 -8.75 -0.35 7.51
CA ASP A 130 -9.29 -1.15 6.42
C ASP A 130 -9.52 -2.60 6.87
N SER A 131 -10.35 -3.34 6.11
CA SER A 131 -10.71 -4.73 6.43
C SER A 131 -9.74 -5.74 5.83
N SER A 132 -8.44 -5.43 5.83
CA SER A 132 -7.38 -6.29 5.31
C SER A 132 -6.21 -6.32 6.28
N ASP A 133 -5.40 -7.38 6.23
CA ASP A 133 -4.22 -7.52 7.09
C ASP A 133 -3.14 -6.51 6.72
N ILE A 134 -2.98 -6.25 5.41
CA ILE A 134 -2.01 -5.29 4.87
C ILE A 134 -2.71 -4.36 3.89
N VAL A 135 -2.42 -3.07 4.00
CA VAL A 135 -2.83 -2.04 3.03
C VAL A 135 -1.59 -1.50 2.34
N GLY A 136 -1.54 -1.60 1.02
CA GLY A 136 -0.47 -1.02 0.20
C GLY A 136 -0.97 0.18 -0.59
N LEU A 137 -0.17 1.22 -0.70
CA LEU A 137 -0.45 2.40 -1.53
C LEU A 137 0.80 2.74 -2.36
N LEU A 138 0.62 2.89 -3.67
CA LEU A 138 1.64 3.46 -4.56
C LEU A 138 1.29 4.91 -4.90
N CYS A 139 2.10 5.84 -4.45
CA CYS A 139 1.94 7.25 -4.80
C CYS A 139 2.42 7.50 -6.22
N VAL A 140 1.51 7.60 -7.18
CA VAL A 140 1.81 7.92 -8.58
C VAL A 140 2.00 9.42 -8.78
N ARG A 141 1.21 10.23 -8.09
CA ARG A 141 1.32 11.70 -8.09
C ARG A 141 0.99 12.25 -6.72
N GLN A 142 1.77 13.20 -6.27
CA GLN A 142 1.45 13.95 -5.05
C GLN A 142 0.30 14.92 -5.31
N ALA A 143 -0.56 15.11 -4.32
CA ALA A 143 -1.55 16.18 -4.35
C ALA A 143 -0.84 17.54 -4.41
N LYS A 144 -1.43 18.50 -5.11
CA LYS A 144 -0.93 19.88 -5.20
C LYS A 144 -0.90 20.54 -3.81
N GLU A 145 -1.93 20.26 -3.02
CA GLU A 145 -2.08 20.73 -1.64
C GLU A 145 -2.76 19.62 -0.81
N GLY A 146 -2.38 19.44 0.44
CA GLY A 146 -2.94 18.41 1.31
C GLY A 146 -2.48 17.00 0.96
N GLY A 147 -3.36 16.00 1.13
CA GLY A 147 -3.09 14.59 0.81
C GLY A 147 -2.09 13.89 1.73
N GLN A 148 -1.76 14.50 2.87
CA GLN A 148 -0.87 13.89 3.86
C GLN A 148 -1.62 12.80 4.63
N SER A 149 -0.97 11.64 4.79
CA SER A 149 -1.46 10.56 5.63
C SER A 149 -0.85 10.65 7.04
N THR A 150 -1.68 10.42 8.04
CA THR A 150 -1.25 10.25 9.42
C THR A 150 -1.47 8.79 9.79
N ILE A 151 -0.42 8.14 10.30
CA ILE A 151 -0.47 6.75 10.72
C ILE A 151 -0.29 6.69 12.23
N ALA A 152 -1.12 5.90 12.90
CA ALA A 152 -1.02 5.61 14.32
C ALA A 152 -1.21 4.12 14.56
N SER A 153 -0.43 3.55 15.48
CA SER A 153 -0.58 2.15 15.88
C SER A 153 -1.85 1.99 16.72
N SER A 154 -2.77 1.11 16.29
CA SER A 154 -3.96 0.75 17.06
C SER A 154 -3.60 0.15 18.42
N MET A 155 -2.50 -0.63 18.49
CA MET A 155 -2.01 -1.19 19.75
C MET A 155 -1.46 -0.12 20.69
N ALA A 156 -0.79 0.91 20.15
CA ALA A 156 -0.34 2.05 20.97
C ALA A 156 -1.53 2.83 21.52
N ILE A 157 -2.57 3.04 20.72
CA ILE A 157 -3.83 3.68 21.18
C ILE A 157 -4.50 2.84 22.26
N TYR A 158 -4.60 1.51 22.09
CA TYR A 158 -5.15 0.60 23.10
C TYR A 158 -4.36 0.68 24.41
N ASN A 159 -3.03 0.62 24.33
CA ASN A 159 -2.17 0.69 25.52
C ASN A 159 -2.29 2.04 26.25
N GLU A 160 -2.47 3.14 25.52
CA GLU A 160 -2.70 4.47 26.07
C GLU A 160 -4.03 4.52 26.84
N PHE A 161 -5.11 3.94 26.29
CA PHE A 161 -6.37 3.81 27.01
C PHE A 161 -6.24 2.92 28.23
N LEU A 162 -5.58 1.78 28.11
CA LEU A 162 -5.38 0.86 29.23
C LEU A 162 -4.63 1.54 30.40
N ALA A 163 -3.64 2.36 30.09
CA ALA A 163 -2.83 3.05 31.10
C ALA A 163 -3.54 4.23 31.76
N HIS A 164 -4.34 5.01 30.99
CA HIS A 164 -4.84 6.31 31.46
C HIS A 164 -6.37 6.38 31.58
N ARG A 165 -7.10 5.52 30.86
CA ARG A 165 -8.55 5.50 30.80
C ARG A 165 -9.08 4.06 30.67
N PRO A 166 -8.74 3.16 31.63
CA PRO A 166 -9.11 1.74 31.54
C PRO A 166 -10.62 1.52 31.44
N GLU A 167 -11.43 2.45 31.96
CA GLU A 167 -12.89 2.39 31.86
C GLU A 167 -13.42 2.49 30.41
N TRP A 168 -12.59 2.89 29.43
CA TRP A 168 -12.97 2.98 28.02
C TRP A 168 -12.67 1.71 27.23
N ILE A 169 -11.89 0.79 27.79
CA ILE A 169 -11.50 -0.44 27.11
C ILE A 169 -12.73 -1.26 26.71
N ASP A 170 -13.74 -1.35 27.57
CA ASP A 170 -14.99 -2.09 27.28
C ASP A 170 -15.75 -1.53 26.06
N LEU A 171 -15.54 -0.25 25.70
CA LEU A 171 -16.18 0.35 24.53
C LEU A 171 -15.54 -0.13 23.22
N LEU A 172 -14.28 -0.55 23.25
CA LEU A 172 -13.55 -1.05 22.07
C LEU A 172 -13.99 -2.47 21.68
N TYR A 173 -14.71 -3.18 22.58
CA TYR A 173 -15.19 -4.56 22.36
C TYR A 173 -16.70 -4.64 22.05
N ARG A 174 -17.38 -3.52 21.91
CA ARG A 174 -18.82 -3.45 21.60
C ARG A 174 -19.05 -3.05 20.16
#